data_122c39e65de51b351edcfa513ca9cee0
#
_entry.id   122c39e65de51b351edcfa513ca9cee0
#
_cell.length_a   1.000
_cell.length_b   1.000
_cell.length_c   1.000
_cell.angle_alpha   90.00
_cell.angle_beta   90.00
_cell.angle_gamma   90.00
#
_symmetry.space_group_name_H-M   'P 1'
#
loop_
_entity.id
_entity.type
_entity.pdbx_description
1 polymer ?
#
loop_
_entity_poly.entity_id
_entity_poly.type
_entity_poly.pdbx_seq_one_letter_code
_entity_poly.pdbx_strand_id
1 'polypeptide(L)'
;EAFNRKFVDENSIRLYMVNNPKKLSVKNLSITAVEISNHPIKDMGKRKIDVDGNFYISGEDAQNIKEGEQIRLLGLGNILITKQGEEMEGEYVKDGDIKGVSKIQWVSQKTAHQIKIIIPKILFIDEKFNEDSLEEMNVYCEPHYLQLKEGEEIQFIRFGYCRKDSQN
;
A
#
# COMPACT_ATOMS: atom_id res chain seq x y z
N GLU A 1 -12.54 14.83 -9.54
CA GLU A 1 -11.73 13.60 -9.77
C GLU A 1 -11.24 13.45 -11.22
N ALA A 2 -12.09 13.59 -12.25
CA ALA A 2 -11.69 13.37 -13.65
C ALA A 2 -10.64 14.38 -14.15
N PHE A 3 -10.67 15.63 -13.66
CA PHE A 3 -9.69 16.67 -14.03
C PHE A 3 -8.32 16.37 -13.38
N ASN A 4 -8.31 15.96 -12.12
CA ASN A 4 -7.09 15.60 -11.41
C ASN A 4 -6.42 14.36 -12.02
N ARG A 5 -7.17 13.36 -12.47
CA ARG A 5 -6.62 12.19 -13.16
C ARG A 5 -5.80 12.56 -14.38
N LYS A 6 -6.21 13.56 -15.15
CA LYS A 6 -5.55 13.91 -16.41
C LYS A 6 -4.20 14.63 -16.20
N PHE A 7 -4.05 15.38 -15.11
CA PHE A 7 -2.86 16.19 -14.85
C PHE A 7 -1.97 15.61 -13.75
N VAL A 8 -2.56 15.05 -12.70
CA VAL A 8 -1.84 14.53 -11.54
C VAL A 8 -1.34 13.11 -11.77
N ASP A 9 -2.17 12.24 -12.39
CA ASP A 9 -1.83 10.83 -12.62
C ASP A 9 -0.56 10.67 -13.45
N GLU A 10 -0.39 11.51 -14.46
CA GLU A 10 0.77 11.46 -15.35
C GLU A 10 2.11 11.80 -14.69
N ASN A 11 2.09 12.51 -13.56
CA ASN A 11 3.28 13.03 -12.91
C ASN A 11 3.49 12.49 -11.48
N SER A 12 2.55 11.69 -11.00
CA SER A 12 2.62 11.16 -9.63
C SER A 12 3.24 9.76 -9.60
N ILE A 13 4.25 9.58 -8.79
CA ILE A 13 4.73 8.23 -8.47
C ILE A 13 3.69 7.49 -7.65
N ARG A 14 3.65 6.17 -7.80
CA ARG A 14 2.70 5.29 -7.11
C ARG A 14 3.40 4.52 -6.01
N LEU A 15 2.95 4.73 -4.79
CA LEU A 15 3.48 4.05 -3.60
C LEU A 15 2.44 3.10 -2.99
N TYR A 16 2.94 2.15 -2.21
CA TYR A 16 2.11 1.24 -1.42
C TYR A 16 1.95 1.79 0.00
N MET A 17 0.73 1.66 0.50
CA MET A 17 0.43 1.84 1.91
C MET A 17 -0.59 0.81 2.37
N VAL A 18 -0.66 0.56 3.65
CA VAL A 18 -1.67 -0.30 4.27
C VAL A 18 -2.33 0.41 5.44
N ASN A 19 -3.65 0.30 5.46
CA ASN A 19 -4.51 0.78 6.54
C ASN A 19 -4.97 -0.41 7.39
N ASN A 20 -5.16 -0.21 8.71
CA ASN A 20 -5.54 -1.26 9.65
C ASN A 20 -4.67 -2.53 9.44
N PRO A 21 -3.33 -2.44 9.62
CA PRO A 21 -2.40 -3.45 9.15
C PRO A 21 -2.64 -4.79 9.84
N LYS A 22 -2.66 -5.86 9.04
CA LYS A 22 -2.57 -7.25 9.47
C LYS A 22 -1.20 -7.79 9.10
N LYS A 23 -0.61 -8.56 10.00
CA LYS A 23 0.67 -9.21 9.75
C LYS A 23 0.49 -10.47 8.92
N LEU A 24 1.36 -10.62 7.92
CA LEU A 24 1.48 -11.81 7.09
C LEU A 24 2.94 -12.26 7.09
N SER A 25 3.21 -13.46 7.62
CA SER A 25 4.51 -14.12 7.56
C SER A 25 4.55 -15.13 6.44
N VAL A 26 5.53 -15.01 5.54
CA VAL A 26 5.68 -15.84 4.35
C VAL A 26 6.93 -16.70 4.46
N LYS A 27 6.74 -18.02 4.49
CA LYS A 27 7.81 -19.02 4.50
C LYS A 27 8.31 -19.29 3.08
N ASN A 28 9.51 -19.85 2.98
CA ASN A 28 10.15 -20.27 1.72
C ASN A 28 10.39 -19.13 0.71
N LEU A 29 10.43 -17.88 1.19
CA LEU A 29 10.74 -16.72 0.35
C LEU A 29 12.25 -16.63 0.15
N SER A 30 12.73 -16.93 -1.06
CA SER A 30 14.16 -16.80 -1.44
C SER A 30 14.54 -15.40 -1.92
N ILE A 31 13.57 -14.51 -2.05
CA ILE A 31 13.73 -13.12 -2.51
C ILE A 31 14.05 -12.24 -1.31
N THR A 32 15.09 -11.43 -1.42
CA THR A 32 15.53 -10.48 -0.36
C THR A 32 15.18 -9.02 -0.69
N ALA A 33 14.88 -8.73 -1.95
CA ALA A 33 14.44 -7.42 -2.40
C ALA A 33 13.64 -7.55 -3.70
N VAL A 34 12.75 -6.58 -3.94
CA VAL A 34 12.02 -6.45 -5.20
C VAL A 34 12.20 -5.06 -5.79
N GLU A 35 12.16 -4.97 -7.11
CA GLU A 35 12.11 -3.69 -7.83
C GLU A 35 10.70 -3.46 -8.36
N ILE A 36 10.12 -2.32 -8.03
CA ILE A 36 8.78 -1.93 -8.43
C ILE A 36 8.84 -0.62 -9.21
N SER A 37 8.21 -0.57 -10.38
CA SER A 37 8.12 0.66 -11.18
C SER A 37 7.35 1.75 -10.42
N ASN A 38 7.87 2.97 -10.46
CA ASN A 38 7.23 4.11 -9.81
C ASN A 38 5.94 4.55 -10.52
N HIS A 39 5.79 4.20 -11.80
CA HIS A 39 4.58 4.44 -12.56
C HIS A 39 4.29 3.26 -13.51
N PRO A 40 3.02 2.89 -13.76
CA PRO A 40 2.68 1.71 -14.57
C PRO A 40 2.91 1.89 -16.08
N ILE A 41 2.92 3.13 -16.57
CA ILE A 41 2.99 3.44 -18.02
C ILE A 41 4.23 4.27 -18.34
N LYS A 42 4.50 5.32 -17.55
CA LYS A 42 5.65 6.21 -17.76
C LYS A 42 6.91 5.65 -17.11
N ASP A 43 8.05 5.83 -17.75
CA ASP A 43 9.34 5.56 -17.12
C ASP A 43 9.68 6.70 -16.14
N MET A 44 9.29 6.49 -14.90
CA MET A 44 9.61 7.36 -13.76
C MET A 44 10.62 6.69 -12.82
N GLY A 45 11.39 5.73 -13.35
CA GLY A 45 12.31 4.93 -12.58
C GLY A 45 11.63 3.82 -11.77
N LYS A 46 12.45 3.14 -10.98
CA LYS A 46 12.03 2.04 -10.11
C LYS A 46 12.49 2.29 -8.69
N ARG A 47 11.82 1.68 -7.74
CA ARG A 47 12.22 1.66 -6.35
C ARG A 47 12.50 0.23 -5.89
N LYS A 48 13.50 0.10 -5.05
CA LYS A 48 13.87 -1.18 -4.44
C LYS A 48 13.28 -1.24 -3.03
N ILE A 49 12.62 -2.35 -2.73
CA ILE A 49 12.06 -2.64 -1.41
C ILE A 49 12.70 -3.92 -0.88
N ASP A 50 13.39 -3.83 0.24
CA ASP A 50 13.95 -4.98 0.93
C ASP A 50 12.85 -5.75 1.64
N VAL A 51 12.92 -7.08 1.56
CA VAL A 51 11.94 -8.00 2.14
C VAL A 51 12.64 -9.11 2.93
N ASP A 52 11.96 -9.62 3.95
CA ASP A 52 12.45 -10.72 4.81
C ASP A 52 11.38 -11.80 5.07
N GLY A 53 10.27 -11.75 4.30
CA GLY A 53 9.14 -12.65 4.47
C GLY A 53 8.08 -12.14 5.42
N ASN A 54 8.24 -10.97 6.06
CA ASN A 54 7.26 -10.39 6.96
C ASN A 54 6.63 -9.14 6.33
N PHE A 55 5.31 -9.14 6.20
CA PHE A 55 4.56 -8.12 5.50
C PHE A 55 3.40 -7.59 6.34
N TYR A 56 3.03 -6.34 6.09
CA TYR A 56 1.72 -5.81 6.43
C TYR A 56 0.84 -5.82 5.18
N ILE A 57 -0.41 -6.27 5.33
CA ILE A 57 -1.48 -6.13 4.34
C ILE A 57 -2.65 -5.39 4.98
N SER A 58 -3.55 -4.81 4.17
CA SER A 58 -4.68 -4.08 4.73
C SER A 58 -5.64 -5.02 5.46
N GLY A 59 -6.27 -4.53 6.52
CA GLY A 59 -7.25 -5.30 7.27
C GLY A 59 -8.46 -5.71 6.42
N GLU A 60 -8.86 -4.86 5.47
CA GLU A 60 -9.93 -5.16 4.52
C GLU A 60 -9.56 -6.33 3.60
N ASP A 61 -8.35 -6.34 3.02
CA ASP A 61 -7.88 -7.46 2.21
C ASP A 61 -7.79 -8.74 3.06
N ALA A 62 -7.24 -8.63 4.28
CA ALA A 62 -7.07 -9.77 5.17
C ALA A 62 -8.39 -10.45 5.56
N GLN A 63 -9.47 -9.68 5.73
CA GLN A 63 -10.80 -10.22 6.04
C GLN A 63 -11.41 -11.03 4.90
N ASN A 64 -11.04 -10.71 3.65
CA ASN A 64 -11.57 -11.38 2.46
C ASN A 64 -10.74 -12.59 2.01
N ILE A 65 -9.52 -12.76 2.52
CA ILE A 65 -8.64 -13.89 2.22
C ILE A 65 -9.00 -15.09 3.08
N LYS A 66 -8.99 -16.28 2.48
CA LYS A 66 -9.28 -17.54 3.18
C LYS A 66 -8.04 -18.43 3.28
N GLU A 67 -8.00 -19.28 4.31
CA GLU A 67 -7.02 -20.34 4.40
C GLU A 67 -7.13 -21.29 3.20
N GLY A 68 -6.00 -21.69 2.63
CA GLY A 68 -5.92 -22.46 1.39
C GLY A 68 -6.05 -21.60 0.11
N GLU A 69 -6.35 -20.31 0.22
CA GLU A 69 -6.43 -19.43 -0.93
C GLU A 69 -5.02 -18.99 -1.38
N GLN A 70 -4.84 -18.91 -2.70
CA GLN A 70 -3.65 -18.30 -3.29
C GLN A 70 -3.90 -16.83 -3.57
N ILE A 71 -3.06 -15.96 -3.05
CA ILE A 71 -3.07 -14.52 -3.30
C ILE A 71 -1.79 -14.10 -4.04
N ARG A 72 -1.80 -12.91 -4.62
CA ARG A 72 -0.61 -12.32 -5.24
C ARG A 72 -0.24 -11.02 -4.56
N LEU A 73 0.91 -10.99 -3.91
CA LEU A 73 1.52 -9.74 -3.44
C LEU A 73 2.09 -9.00 -4.65
N LEU A 74 1.62 -7.79 -4.89
CA LEU A 74 1.95 -6.99 -6.07
C LEU A 74 3.47 -6.75 -6.18
N GLY A 75 4.06 -7.13 -7.31
CA GLY A 75 5.49 -6.99 -7.55
C GLY A 75 6.40 -8.02 -6.84
N LEU A 76 5.85 -8.87 -5.95
CA LEU A 76 6.60 -9.90 -5.22
C LEU A 76 6.34 -11.29 -5.82
N GLY A 77 5.09 -11.73 -5.87
CA GLY A 77 4.75 -13.08 -6.33
C GLY A 77 3.51 -13.66 -5.64
N ASN A 78 3.29 -14.94 -5.86
CA ASN A 78 2.12 -15.65 -5.33
C ASN A 78 2.43 -16.25 -3.96
N ILE A 79 1.43 -16.22 -3.08
CA ILE A 79 1.48 -16.74 -1.72
C ILE A 79 0.28 -17.64 -1.52
N LEU A 80 0.50 -18.89 -1.10
CA LEU A 80 -0.55 -19.78 -0.61
C LEU A 80 -0.75 -19.49 0.88
N ILE A 81 -1.93 -19.09 1.27
CA ILE A 81 -2.26 -18.82 2.69
C ILE A 81 -2.46 -20.14 3.42
N THR A 82 -1.64 -20.39 4.41
CA THR A 82 -1.65 -21.62 5.21
C THR A 82 -2.33 -21.47 6.56
N LYS A 83 -2.49 -20.23 7.03
CA LYS A 83 -3.19 -19.91 8.27
C LYS A 83 -3.79 -18.51 8.21
N GLN A 84 -5.02 -18.39 8.66
CA GLN A 84 -5.72 -17.13 8.87
C GLN A 84 -5.86 -16.83 10.37
N GLY A 85 -5.92 -15.55 10.77
CA GLY A 85 -6.10 -15.14 12.16
C GLY A 85 -5.54 -13.75 12.43
N GLU A 86 -5.18 -13.48 13.69
CA GLU A 86 -4.53 -12.21 14.04
C GLU A 86 -3.20 -12.03 13.32
N GLU A 87 -2.42 -13.10 13.24
CA GLU A 87 -1.21 -13.20 12.43
C GLU A 87 -1.45 -14.28 11.37
N MET A 88 -1.37 -13.86 10.12
CA MET A 88 -1.53 -14.75 8.97
C MET A 88 -0.20 -15.39 8.61
N GLU A 89 -0.25 -16.63 8.12
CA GLU A 89 0.91 -17.33 7.58
C GLU A 89 0.64 -17.77 6.15
N GLY A 90 1.69 -17.78 5.33
CA GLY A 90 1.63 -18.30 3.98
C GLY A 90 2.96 -18.84 3.51
N GLU A 91 2.95 -19.46 2.35
CA GLU A 91 4.13 -19.99 1.67
C GLU A 91 4.28 -19.37 0.28
N TYR A 92 5.51 -19.01 -0.06
CA TYR A 92 5.81 -18.49 -1.38
C TYR A 92 5.67 -19.57 -2.45
N VAL A 93 4.93 -19.26 -3.52
CA VAL A 93 4.69 -20.16 -4.67
C VAL A 93 5.40 -19.61 -5.89
N LYS A 94 6.49 -20.24 -6.31
CA LYS A 94 7.39 -19.75 -7.37
C LYS A 94 6.71 -19.66 -8.74
N ASP A 95 5.90 -20.65 -9.11
CA ASP A 95 5.32 -20.82 -10.45
C ASP A 95 3.77 -20.86 -10.42
N GLY A 96 3.17 -20.04 -9.56
CA GLY A 96 1.72 -20.03 -9.40
C GLY A 96 0.98 -19.30 -10.52
N ASP A 97 -0.27 -19.72 -10.77
CA ASP A 97 -1.17 -19.08 -11.73
C ASP A 97 -1.38 -17.59 -11.44
N ILE A 98 -1.48 -16.80 -12.51
CA ILE A 98 -1.72 -15.34 -12.42
C ILE A 98 -3.21 -15.01 -12.60
N LYS A 99 -3.99 -15.91 -13.25
CA LYS A 99 -5.39 -15.68 -13.56
C LYS A 99 -6.28 -16.01 -12.37
N GLY A 100 -7.17 -15.09 -12.04
CA GLY A 100 -8.16 -15.29 -10.97
C GLY A 100 -7.61 -15.15 -9.55
N VAL A 101 -6.34 -14.80 -9.38
CA VAL A 101 -5.71 -14.62 -8.07
C VAL A 101 -5.89 -13.18 -7.58
N SER A 102 -6.36 -13.03 -6.35
CA SER A 102 -6.53 -11.71 -5.69
C SER A 102 -5.19 -10.97 -5.60
N LYS A 103 -5.15 -9.75 -6.10
CA LYS A 103 -3.96 -8.90 -6.07
C LYS A 103 -3.96 -8.05 -4.81
N ILE A 104 -2.99 -8.27 -3.95
CA ILE A 104 -2.91 -7.65 -2.63
C ILE A 104 -1.75 -6.67 -2.59
N GLN A 105 -2.02 -5.46 -2.09
CA GLN A 105 -1.04 -4.46 -1.76
C GLN A 105 -0.42 -4.77 -0.40
N TRP A 106 0.87 -4.49 -0.25
CA TRP A 106 1.63 -4.84 0.95
C TRP A 106 2.71 -3.81 1.27
N VAL A 107 3.18 -3.85 2.50
CA VAL A 107 4.38 -3.11 2.94
C VAL A 107 5.27 -4.07 3.73
N SER A 108 6.58 -4.06 3.47
CA SER A 108 7.53 -4.88 4.23
C SER A 108 7.62 -4.41 5.69
N GLN A 109 7.43 -5.30 6.66
CA GLN A 109 7.54 -4.93 8.07
C GLN A 109 8.94 -4.41 8.43
N LYS A 110 9.97 -4.92 7.75
CA LYS A 110 11.37 -4.54 7.94
C LYS A 110 11.62 -3.05 7.66
N THR A 111 10.91 -2.48 6.68
CA THR A 111 11.17 -1.13 6.16
C THR A 111 9.95 -0.22 6.21
N ALA A 112 8.86 -0.66 6.82
CA ALA A 112 7.63 0.10 6.94
C ALA A 112 7.82 1.35 7.80
N HIS A 113 7.22 2.45 7.38
CA HIS A 113 7.12 3.68 8.14
C HIS A 113 5.68 4.01 8.45
N GLN A 114 5.40 4.36 9.70
CA GLN A 114 4.09 4.87 10.07
C GLN A 114 4.01 6.34 9.71
N ILE A 115 2.97 6.71 8.99
CA ILE A 115 2.67 8.08 8.62
C ILE A 115 1.22 8.41 8.97
N LYS A 116 0.94 9.71 9.11
CA LYS A 116 -0.41 10.24 9.28
C LYS A 116 -0.90 10.80 7.95
N ILE A 117 -2.09 10.37 7.52
CA ILE A 117 -2.81 10.95 6.40
C ILE A 117 -3.91 11.85 6.96
N ILE A 118 -3.99 13.08 6.45
CA ILE A 118 -5.03 14.05 6.79
C ILE A 118 -5.99 14.13 5.60
N ILE A 119 -7.27 13.87 5.84
CA ILE A 119 -8.32 13.87 4.84
C ILE A 119 -9.27 15.03 5.12
N PRO A 120 -9.21 16.11 4.32
CA PRO A 120 -10.16 17.20 4.47
C PRO A 120 -11.55 16.77 3.99
N LYS A 121 -12.57 17.09 4.79
CA LYS A 121 -13.99 16.90 4.48
C LYS A 121 -14.67 18.25 4.29
N ILE A 122 -15.98 18.21 4.09
CA ILE A 122 -16.81 19.42 3.96
C ILE A 122 -16.67 20.28 5.23
N LEU A 123 -16.26 21.53 5.05
CA LEU A 123 -15.99 22.47 6.14
C LEU A 123 -17.24 23.01 6.81
N PHE A 124 -18.33 23.16 6.05
CA PHE A 124 -19.61 23.67 6.55
C PHE A 124 -20.75 22.73 6.16
N ILE A 125 -21.62 22.42 7.11
CA ILE A 125 -22.86 21.66 6.91
C ILE A 125 -24.01 22.58 7.42
N ASP A 126 -24.98 22.86 6.57
CA ASP A 126 -26.12 23.76 6.89
C ASP A 126 -25.66 25.07 7.55
N GLU A 127 -24.70 25.76 6.93
CA GLU A 127 -24.09 27.03 7.38
C GLU A 127 -23.34 26.96 8.73
N LYS A 128 -23.23 25.79 9.35
CA LYS A 128 -22.46 25.56 10.57
C LYS A 128 -21.12 24.93 10.27
N PHE A 129 -20.11 25.37 11.04
CA PHE A 129 -18.79 24.73 10.96
C PHE A 129 -18.89 23.25 11.33
N ASN A 130 -18.31 22.41 10.50
CA ASN A 130 -18.20 20.98 10.72
C ASN A 130 -16.94 20.66 11.52
N GLU A 131 -17.08 20.32 12.80
CA GLU A 131 -15.95 19.96 13.67
C GLU A 131 -15.22 18.70 13.18
N ASP A 132 -15.91 17.80 12.45
CA ASP A 132 -15.34 16.60 11.84
C ASP A 132 -14.81 16.84 10.40
N SER A 133 -14.48 18.10 10.07
CA SER A 133 -13.99 18.49 8.74
C SER A 133 -12.58 17.99 8.42
N LEU A 134 -11.85 17.45 9.39
CA LEU A 134 -10.56 16.79 9.22
C LEU A 134 -10.62 15.37 9.79
N GLU A 135 -10.32 14.40 8.95
CA GLU A 135 -10.10 13.02 9.38
C GLU A 135 -8.60 12.72 9.38
N GLU A 136 -8.10 12.13 10.46
CA GLU A 136 -6.73 11.68 10.58
C GLU A 136 -6.67 10.15 10.55
N MET A 137 -5.78 9.61 9.76
CA MET A 137 -5.57 8.17 9.62
C MET A 137 -4.09 7.83 9.76
N ASN A 138 -3.76 6.92 10.66
CA ASN A 138 -2.41 6.36 10.75
C ASN A 138 -2.30 5.12 9.87
N VAL A 139 -1.31 5.12 8.97
CA VAL A 139 -1.07 4.03 8.02
C VAL A 139 0.40 3.65 8.01
N TYR A 140 0.72 2.44 7.55
CA TYR A 140 2.09 2.07 7.21
C TYR A 140 2.32 2.26 5.70
N CYS A 141 3.43 2.89 5.34
CA CYS A 141 3.85 3.03 3.95
C CYS A 141 5.26 2.49 3.73
N GLU A 142 5.59 2.30 2.48
CA GLU A 142 6.91 1.87 2.03
C GLU A 142 7.98 2.96 2.22
N PRO A 143 9.28 2.60 2.34
CA PRO A 143 10.35 3.53 2.71
C PRO A 143 10.60 4.63 1.68
N HIS A 144 10.20 4.43 0.43
CA HIS A 144 10.40 5.43 -0.63
C HIS A 144 9.67 6.77 -0.34
N TYR A 145 8.62 6.74 0.48
CA TYR A 145 7.94 7.95 0.98
C TYR A 145 8.90 8.93 1.65
N LEU A 146 9.94 8.44 2.34
CA LEU A 146 10.91 9.31 3.03
C LEU A 146 11.76 10.15 2.08
N GLN A 147 11.92 9.70 0.85
CA GLN A 147 12.72 10.39 -0.18
C GLN A 147 11.96 11.54 -0.84
N LEU A 148 10.65 11.61 -0.64
CA LEU A 148 9.82 12.70 -1.17
C LEU A 148 10.15 14.02 -0.49
N LYS A 149 10.12 15.08 -1.27
CA LYS A 149 10.22 16.45 -0.76
C LYS A 149 8.84 16.94 -0.32
N GLU A 150 8.84 17.93 0.57
CA GLU A 150 7.60 18.64 0.91
C GLU A 150 6.97 19.25 -0.36
N GLY A 151 5.65 19.15 -0.45
CA GLY A 151 4.88 19.60 -1.60
C GLY A 151 4.79 18.59 -2.75
N GLU A 152 5.57 17.50 -2.75
CA GLU A 152 5.49 16.48 -3.81
C GLU A 152 4.18 15.71 -3.74
N GLU A 153 3.58 15.52 -4.91
CA GLU A 153 2.34 14.79 -5.10
C GLU A 153 2.63 13.33 -5.44
N ILE A 154 1.90 12.41 -4.79
CA ILE A 154 1.99 10.98 -4.99
C ILE A 154 0.60 10.37 -5.11
N GLN A 155 0.53 9.16 -5.65
CA GLN A 155 -0.64 8.31 -5.55
C GLN A 155 -0.36 7.14 -4.60
N PHE A 156 -1.08 7.06 -3.49
CA PHE A 156 -1.20 5.77 -2.79
C PHE A 156 -2.20 4.91 -3.54
N ILE A 157 -1.72 3.76 -4.04
CA ILE A 157 -2.53 2.84 -4.85
C ILE A 157 -3.77 2.41 -4.04
N ARG A 158 -4.95 2.37 -4.68
CA ARG A 158 -6.25 2.04 -4.09
C ARG A 158 -6.77 3.04 -3.04
N PHE A 159 -6.03 4.10 -2.75
CA PHE A 159 -6.46 5.14 -1.80
C PHE A 159 -6.74 6.46 -2.53
N GLY A 160 -5.73 7.08 -3.12
CA GLY A 160 -5.90 8.37 -3.80
C GLY A 160 -4.61 9.15 -3.95
N TYR A 161 -4.76 10.38 -4.44
CA TYR A 161 -3.66 11.33 -4.56
C TYR A 161 -3.46 12.04 -3.23
N CYS A 162 -2.21 12.12 -2.82
CA CYS A 162 -1.79 12.79 -1.60
C CYS A 162 -0.63 13.74 -1.93
N ARG A 163 -0.48 14.78 -1.12
CA ARG A 163 0.69 15.65 -1.12
C ARG A 163 1.45 15.45 0.18
N LYS A 164 2.76 15.39 0.12
CA LYS A 164 3.58 15.39 1.32
C LYS A 164 3.61 16.79 1.93
N ASP A 165 3.07 16.92 3.13
CA ASP A 165 3.18 18.13 3.93
C ASP A 165 4.48 18.12 4.76
N SER A 166 4.79 19.27 5.40
CA SER A 166 5.93 19.38 6.31
C SER A 166 5.84 18.37 7.46
N GLN A 167 6.99 17.85 7.87
CA GLN A 167 7.08 17.09 9.11
C GLN A 167 7.03 18.10 10.28
N ASN A 168 5.90 18.14 10.97
CA ASN A 168 5.78 18.75 12.29
C ASN A 168 5.68 17.65 13.32
#